data_f291ae277a6381f950dbd1fbf38854cc
#
_entry.id   f291ae277a6381f950dbd1fbf38854cc
#
_cell.length_a   1.000
_cell.length_b   1.000
_cell.length_c   1.000
_cell.angle_alpha   90.00
_cell.angle_beta   90.00
_cell.angle_gamma   90.00
#
_symmetry.space_group_name_H-M   'P 1'
#
loop_
_entity.id
_entity.type
_entity.pdbx_description
1 polymer ?
#
loop_
_entity_poly.entity_id
_entity_poly.type
_entity_poly.pdbx_seq_one_letter_code
_entity_poly.pdbx_strand_id
1 'polypeptide(L)'
;MERGKPPRGTAGQNFEKTECFESMVLKHHTLNPFDRKPQGAVATGGQVRLRLTVEDEQAPVELFLRVWNGDERRYPMRPLGLKDGRMIYEAQIGVGDKPRLLWYRFECEYKGEHVVLGAPGDHTGCGEGVMGSEESFQLTVYDAAYDTPAWMRDGVMYQIMVDRFCHGEGTDALMHAKDGQNIILHEDWNEMPFLNIAENGDNFANDFFGGNLEGVRQKLPYLKQLGVSVLYFNPIFCARTNHKYDTSDYRRVDPMFGDEQALARLCKEAEALGMRVMLDGVFSHVGDDSLYFNRRGTYGEHVGAYRDPDSPYYKWFTFRHWPDDYECWWGFKTLPNVNEMDEDYRRFILEDDDSVVRHWVRKGTSGWRLDVADELPMPFLRDLRRQVKGVSKDAAVLGEVWEDASHKVAYGQMRSYVLGDTL
;
A
#
# COMPACT_ATOMS: atom_id res chain seq x y z
N MET A 1 -22.95 -18.33 10.77
CA MET A 1 -22.81 -19.06 9.49
C MET A 1 -21.35 -19.41 9.32
N GLU A 2 -21.05 -20.67 9.28
CA GLU A 2 -19.70 -21.21 9.23
C GLU A 2 -19.01 -20.75 7.94
N ARG A 3 -17.85 -20.10 8.09
CA ARG A 3 -16.97 -19.81 6.97
C ARG A 3 -16.33 -21.11 6.52
N GLY A 4 -16.68 -21.55 5.30
CA GLY A 4 -16.04 -22.67 4.66
C GLY A 4 -14.54 -22.42 4.51
N LYS A 5 -13.75 -23.26 5.17
CA LYS A 5 -12.31 -23.38 4.88
C LYS A 5 -12.15 -23.78 3.42
N PRO A 6 -11.15 -23.23 2.72
CA PRO A 6 -10.82 -23.73 1.39
C PRO A 6 -10.50 -25.23 1.48
N PRO A 7 -10.83 -26.03 0.46
CA PRO A 7 -10.56 -27.45 0.47
C PRO A 7 -9.05 -27.67 0.60
N ARG A 8 -8.67 -28.49 1.60
CA ARG A 8 -7.31 -29.01 1.69
C ARG A 8 -7.07 -29.83 0.43
N GLY A 9 -6.18 -29.34 -0.41
CA GLY A 9 -5.65 -30.13 -1.51
C GLY A 9 -5.09 -31.43 -0.94
N THR A 10 -5.52 -32.51 -1.50
CA THR A 10 -5.05 -33.87 -1.21
C THR A 10 -3.54 -33.90 -1.41
N ALA A 11 -2.83 -34.06 -0.32
CA ALA A 11 -1.44 -34.49 -0.34
C ALA A 11 -1.38 -35.89 -0.96
N GLY A 12 -0.46 -36.07 -1.90
CA GLY A 12 -0.04 -37.37 -2.32
C GLY A 12 -0.18 -37.66 -3.81
N GLN A 13 0.68 -37.06 -4.62
CA GLN A 13 1.32 -37.80 -5.70
C GLN A 13 2.83 -37.48 -5.62
N ASN A 14 3.55 -38.39 -4.98
CA ASN A 14 4.98 -38.52 -5.14
C ASN A 14 5.26 -38.71 -6.63
N PHE A 15 5.74 -37.68 -7.28
CA PHE A 15 6.44 -37.84 -8.54
C PHE A 15 7.85 -38.39 -8.24
N GLU A 16 7.96 -39.71 -8.18
CA GLU A 16 9.20 -40.40 -8.47
C GLU A 16 9.57 -40.10 -9.94
N LYS A 17 10.23 -39.01 -10.19
CA LYS A 17 11.00 -38.70 -11.41
C LYS A 17 12.32 -38.07 -11.01
N THR A 18 13.11 -38.79 -10.24
CA THR A 18 14.40 -38.28 -9.74
C THR A 18 15.62 -38.99 -10.34
N GLU A 19 15.46 -39.84 -11.34
CA GLU A 19 16.60 -40.64 -11.80
C GLU A 19 17.34 -40.12 -13.05
N CYS A 20 16.89 -39.01 -13.70
CA CYS A 20 17.54 -38.55 -14.95
C CYS A 20 18.40 -37.29 -14.81
N PHE A 21 18.41 -36.62 -13.66
CA PHE A 21 19.11 -35.34 -13.46
C PHE A 21 20.46 -35.46 -12.71
N GLU A 22 20.96 -36.66 -12.48
CA GLU A 22 22.18 -36.85 -11.67
C GLU A 22 23.47 -36.23 -12.24
N SER A 23 23.47 -35.61 -13.44
CA SER A 23 24.66 -35.05 -14.04
C SER A 23 24.61 -33.57 -14.41
N MET A 24 23.43 -32.92 -14.49
CA MET A 24 23.35 -31.50 -14.84
C MET A 24 22.59 -30.69 -13.79
N VAL A 25 23.20 -29.62 -13.30
CA VAL A 25 22.58 -28.67 -12.37
C VAL A 25 22.63 -27.29 -12.96
N LEU A 26 21.46 -26.65 -13.09
CA LEU A 26 21.30 -25.25 -13.46
C LEU A 26 21.15 -24.41 -12.20
N LYS A 27 21.86 -23.26 -12.14
CA LYS A 27 21.80 -22.35 -10.99
C LYS A 27 21.60 -20.91 -11.44
N HIS A 28 20.64 -20.27 -10.82
CA HIS A 28 20.35 -18.86 -10.94
C HIS A 28 19.73 -18.35 -9.63
N HIS A 29 20.10 -17.17 -9.17
CA HIS A 29 19.54 -16.56 -7.99
C HIS A 29 19.24 -15.08 -8.24
N THR A 30 17.96 -14.69 -8.19
CA THR A 30 17.53 -13.33 -8.55
C THR A 30 18.17 -12.23 -7.70
N LEU A 31 18.56 -12.53 -6.45
CA LEU A 31 19.19 -11.58 -5.52
C LEU A 31 20.73 -11.59 -5.62
N ASN A 32 21.31 -12.44 -6.47
CA ASN A 32 22.75 -12.46 -6.71
C ASN A 32 23.09 -11.49 -7.86
N PRO A 33 23.89 -10.42 -7.63
CA PRO A 33 24.26 -9.47 -8.69
C PRO A 33 25.11 -10.07 -9.82
N PHE A 34 25.70 -11.25 -9.59
CA PHE A 34 26.37 -12.00 -10.65
C PHE A 34 25.34 -12.59 -11.61
N ASP A 35 24.22 -13.12 -11.11
CA ASP A 35 23.21 -13.81 -11.91
C ASP A 35 22.21 -12.83 -12.55
N ARG A 36 21.85 -11.75 -11.86
CA ARG A 36 20.92 -10.73 -12.36
C ARG A 36 21.45 -9.32 -12.13
N LYS A 37 21.47 -8.50 -13.20
CA LYS A 37 21.86 -7.09 -13.10
C LYS A 37 21.04 -6.20 -14.08
N PRO A 38 20.38 -5.13 -13.59
CA PRO A 38 20.28 -4.74 -12.18
C PRO A 38 19.49 -5.77 -11.35
N GLN A 39 19.69 -5.74 -10.04
CA GLN A 39 18.80 -6.44 -9.11
C GLN A 39 17.49 -5.68 -8.97
N GLY A 40 16.41 -6.39 -8.62
CA GLY A 40 15.10 -5.77 -8.42
C GLY A 40 14.46 -5.30 -9.73
N ALA A 41 13.75 -4.16 -9.65
CA ALA A 41 13.04 -3.57 -10.78
C ALA A 41 13.96 -2.88 -11.78
N VAL A 42 13.51 -2.77 -13.04
CA VAL A 42 14.23 -2.13 -14.14
C VAL A 42 13.36 -1.02 -14.72
N ALA A 43 13.93 0.14 -15.00
CA ALA A 43 13.20 1.23 -15.62
C ALA A 43 12.83 0.90 -17.09
N THR A 44 11.71 1.43 -17.57
CA THR A 44 11.35 1.37 -19.00
C THR A 44 12.49 1.87 -19.89
N GLY A 45 12.69 1.24 -21.05
CA GLY A 45 13.83 1.50 -21.94
C GLY A 45 15.15 0.89 -21.49
N GLY A 46 15.19 0.33 -20.28
CA GLY A 46 16.38 -0.30 -19.71
C GLY A 46 16.68 -1.68 -20.28
N GLN A 47 17.73 -2.28 -19.74
CA GLN A 47 18.17 -3.62 -20.09
C GLN A 47 18.44 -4.42 -18.81
N VAL A 48 18.21 -5.72 -18.86
CA VAL A 48 18.59 -6.65 -17.79
C VAL A 48 19.54 -7.70 -18.36
N ARG A 49 20.58 -7.98 -17.59
CA ARG A 49 21.49 -9.09 -17.85
C ARG A 49 21.13 -10.23 -16.91
N LEU A 50 20.91 -11.41 -17.48
CA LEU A 50 20.59 -12.65 -16.77
C LEU A 50 21.64 -13.71 -17.08
N ARG A 51 22.20 -14.30 -16.04
CA ARG A 51 23.18 -15.38 -16.14
C ARG A 51 22.65 -16.65 -15.54
N LEU A 52 23.07 -17.74 -16.13
CA LEU A 52 22.84 -19.08 -15.67
C LEU A 52 24.17 -19.79 -15.52
N THR A 53 24.39 -20.43 -14.38
CA THR A 53 25.52 -21.31 -14.14
C THR A 53 25.09 -22.74 -14.40
N VAL A 54 25.86 -23.46 -15.23
CA VAL A 54 25.63 -24.87 -15.54
C VAL A 54 26.79 -25.69 -14.95
N GLU A 55 26.41 -26.61 -14.08
CA GLU A 55 27.34 -27.60 -13.51
C GLU A 55 27.13 -28.92 -14.25
N ASP A 56 27.91 -29.16 -15.26
CA ASP A 56 27.96 -30.42 -16.02
C ASP A 56 29.27 -30.51 -16.81
N GLU A 57 29.77 -31.71 -16.99
CA GLU A 57 30.93 -32.00 -17.85
C GLU A 57 30.59 -31.85 -19.35
N GLN A 58 29.32 -32.00 -19.70
CA GLN A 58 28.79 -31.84 -21.06
C GLN A 58 27.73 -30.72 -21.08
N ALA A 59 28.18 -29.47 -21.25
CA ALA A 59 27.31 -28.32 -21.32
C ALA A 59 26.19 -28.50 -22.40
N PRO A 60 24.97 -28.08 -22.14
CA PRO A 60 23.87 -28.16 -23.12
C PRO A 60 24.22 -27.40 -24.39
N VAL A 61 23.85 -27.92 -25.55
CA VAL A 61 24.15 -27.34 -26.87
C VAL A 61 23.36 -26.05 -27.07
N GLU A 62 22.09 -26.02 -26.62
CA GLU A 62 21.21 -24.88 -26.73
C GLU A 62 20.50 -24.60 -25.42
N LEU A 63 20.65 -23.37 -24.92
CA LEU A 63 20.04 -22.89 -23.70
C LEU A 63 19.30 -21.59 -23.97
N PHE A 64 18.06 -21.49 -23.53
CA PHE A 64 17.18 -20.35 -23.78
C PHE A 64 16.73 -19.72 -22.49
N LEU A 65 16.63 -18.39 -22.52
CA LEU A 65 15.84 -17.58 -21.61
C LEU A 65 14.46 -17.39 -22.22
N ARG A 66 13.41 -17.95 -21.61
CA ARG A 66 12.03 -17.73 -21.98
C ARG A 66 11.49 -16.55 -21.18
N VAL A 67 10.90 -15.55 -21.85
CA VAL A 67 10.31 -14.36 -21.24
C VAL A 67 8.90 -14.18 -21.77
N TRP A 68 7.95 -13.83 -20.91
CA TRP A 68 6.59 -13.61 -21.31
C TRP A 68 5.89 -12.50 -20.51
N ASN A 69 4.91 -11.89 -21.16
CA ASN A 69 3.91 -10.98 -20.60
C ASN A 69 2.74 -10.92 -21.58
N GLY A 70 1.92 -11.98 -21.64
CA GLY A 70 0.94 -12.18 -22.70
C GLY A 70 1.57 -12.71 -23.99
N ASP A 71 2.64 -12.08 -24.49
CA ASP A 71 3.45 -12.57 -25.60
C ASP A 71 4.70 -13.28 -25.10
N GLU A 72 4.95 -14.47 -25.67
CA GLU A 72 6.13 -15.26 -25.33
C GLU A 72 7.30 -14.97 -26.26
N ARG A 73 8.48 -14.85 -25.67
CA ARG A 73 9.75 -14.72 -26.43
C ARG A 73 10.81 -15.62 -25.83
N ARG A 74 11.57 -16.29 -26.71
CA ARG A 74 12.72 -17.10 -26.37
C ARG A 74 13.99 -16.42 -26.85
N TYR A 75 14.93 -16.24 -25.97
CA TYR A 75 16.22 -15.63 -26.25
C TYR A 75 17.33 -16.68 -26.08
N PRO A 76 18.14 -16.98 -27.14
CA PRO A 76 19.27 -17.89 -26.97
C PRO A 76 20.27 -17.28 -26.00
N MET A 77 20.80 -18.10 -25.10
CA MET A 77 21.82 -17.67 -24.14
C MET A 77 23.21 -17.93 -24.71
N ARG A 78 24.09 -16.95 -24.59
CA ARG A 78 25.47 -17.00 -25.07
C ARG A 78 26.38 -17.62 -23.99
N PRO A 79 27.19 -18.66 -24.31
CA PRO A 79 28.22 -19.14 -23.39
C PRO A 79 29.32 -18.09 -23.24
N LEU A 80 29.74 -17.85 -21.98
CA LEU A 80 30.83 -16.92 -21.65
C LEU A 80 32.14 -17.64 -21.37
N GLY A 81 32.09 -18.96 -21.11
CA GLY A 81 33.23 -19.78 -20.74
C GLY A 81 33.16 -20.31 -19.30
N LEU A 82 34.22 -20.97 -18.89
CA LEU A 82 34.32 -21.59 -17.57
C LEU A 82 34.72 -20.59 -16.50
N LYS A 83 34.05 -20.65 -15.38
CA LYS A 83 34.44 -20.00 -14.14
C LYS A 83 34.35 -21.01 -13.00
N ASP A 84 35.45 -21.23 -12.33
CA ASP A 84 35.58 -22.22 -11.24
C ASP A 84 35.08 -23.63 -11.64
N GLY A 85 35.39 -24.05 -12.88
CA GLY A 85 34.99 -25.35 -13.44
C GLY A 85 33.55 -25.44 -13.90
N ARG A 86 32.79 -24.32 -13.87
CA ARG A 86 31.37 -24.26 -14.24
C ARG A 86 31.17 -23.40 -15.48
N MET A 87 30.31 -23.84 -16.41
CA MET A 87 30.00 -23.06 -17.59
C MET A 87 28.98 -21.97 -17.26
N ILE A 88 29.27 -20.73 -17.68
CA ILE A 88 28.39 -19.56 -17.50
C ILE A 88 27.73 -19.23 -18.83
N TYR A 89 26.43 -19.06 -18.81
CA TYR A 89 25.64 -18.55 -19.92
C TYR A 89 25.02 -17.18 -19.59
N GLU A 90 24.87 -16.34 -20.58
CA GLU A 90 24.32 -14.98 -20.42
C GLU A 90 23.29 -14.65 -21.51
N ALA A 91 22.21 -14.04 -21.10
CA ALA A 91 21.32 -13.29 -21.99
C ALA A 91 21.22 -11.86 -21.49
N GLN A 92 21.16 -10.91 -22.44
CA GLN A 92 20.86 -9.52 -22.18
C GLN A 92 19.65 -9.14 -22.98
N ILE A 93 18.60 -8.66 -22.31
CA ILE A 93 17.33 -8.32 -22.94
C ILE A 93 16.93 -6.88 -22.62
N GLY A 94 16.32 -6.20 -23.60
CA GLY A 94 15.64 -4.94 -23.38
C GLY A 94 14.24 -5.18 -22.80
N VAL A 95 13.87 -4.37 -21.81
CA VAL A 95 12.58 -4.56 -21.11
C VAL A 95 11.41 -3.81 -21.79
N GLY A 96 11.68 -3.02 -22.84
CA GLY A 96 10.68 -2.23 -23.56
C GLY A 96 10.37 -0.90 -22.89
N ASP A 97 9.41 -0.18 -23.46
CA ASP A 97 9.08 1.21 -23.14
C ASP A 97 7.81 1.40 -22.29
N LYS A 98 7.17 0.29 -21.87
CA LYS A 98 5.95 0.33 -21.06
C LYS A 98 6.15 -0.33 -19.70
N PRO A 99 5.67 0.28 -18.60
CA PRO A 99 5.65 -0.36 -17.29
C PRO A 99 4.83 -1.64 -17.32
N ARG A 100 5.36 -2.71 -16.73
CA ARG A 100 4.72 -4.02 -16.70
C ARG A 100 5.47 -5.02 -15.83
N LEU A 101 4.86 -6.16 -15.56
CA LEU A 101 5.55 -7.34 -15.08
C LEU A 101 5.98 -8.19 -16.26
N LEU A 102 7.22 -8.62 -16.27
CA LEU A 102 7.75 -9.66 -17.13
C LEU A 102 8.04 -10.88 -16.26
N TRP A 103 7.81 -12.05 -16.84
CA TRP A 103 8.07 -13.32 -16.20
C TRP A 103 9.10 -14.06 -17.01
N TYR A 104 10.07 -14.72 -16.38
CA TYR A 104 11.09 -15.47 -17.10
C TYR A 104 11.47 -16.77 -16.40
N ARG A 105 11.98 -17.71 -17.20
CA ARG A 105 12.60 -18.95 -16.77
C ARG A 105 13.65 -19.40 -17.77
N PHE A 106 14.46 -20.39 -17.40
CA PHE A 106 15.50 -20.93 -18.27
C PHE A 106 15.07 -22.31 -18.74
N GLU A 107 15.35 -22.61 -20.01
CA GLU A 107 14.97 -23.85 -20.67
C GLU A 107 16.12 -24.37 -21.55
N CYS A 108 16.33 -25.68 -21.57
CA CYS A 108 17.22 -26.32 -22.52
C CYS A 108 16.75 -27.75 -22.87
N GLU A 109 17.25 -28.28 -23.97
CA GLU A 109 17.17 -29.69 -24.29
C GLU A 109 18.45 -30.39 -23.86
N TYR A 110 18.35 -31.40 -23.04
CA TYR A 110 19.47 -32.16 -22.53
C TYR A 110 19.21 -33.66 -22.60
N LYS A 111 20.04 -34.37 -23.36
CA LYS A 111 19.90 -35.83 -23.58
C LYS A 111 18.50 -36.26 -24.09
N GLY A 112 17.84 -35.39 -24.87
CA GLY A 112 16.51 -35.61 -25.41
C GLY A 112 15.34 -35.30 -24.47
N GLU A 113 15.62 -34.72 -23.31
CA GLU A 113 14.62 -34.28 -22.34
C GLU A 113 14.59 -32.74 -22.23
N HIS A 114 13.40 -32.18 -22.05
CA HIS A 114 13.19 -30.77 -21.82
C HIS A 114 13.45 -30.44 -20.33
N VAL A 115 14.44 -29.61 -20.08
CA VAL A 115 14.87 -29.22 -18.74
C VAL A 115 14.54 -27.75 -18.49
N VAL A 116 13.94 -27.49 -17.34
CA VAL A 116 13.51 -26.15 -16.92
C VAL A 116 14.15 -25.78 -15.58
N LEU A 117 14.59 -24.53 -15.45
CA LEU A 117 14.88 -23.90 -14.17
C LEU A 117 13.95 -22.71 -13.99
N GLY A 118 13.06 -22.80 -13.00
CA GLY A 118 12.10 -21.77 -12.66
C GLY A 118 12.27 -21.21 -11.25
N ALA A 119 11.35 -20.35 -10.86
CA ALA A 119 11.32 -19.75 -9.53
C ALA A 119 10.94 -20.79 -8.45
N PRO A 120 11.21 -20.50 -7.15
CA PRO A 120 10.65 -21.28 -6.06
C PRO A 120 9.12 -21.31 -6.13
N GLY A 121 8.51 -22.40 -5.66
CA GLY A 121 7.05 -22.58 -5.65
C GLY A 121 6.32 -21.80 -4.54
N ASP A 122 6.92 -20.74 -4.03
CA ASP A 122 6.37 -19.85 -2.99
C ASP A 122 5.58 -18.65 -3.57
N HIS A 123 5.45 -18.60 -4.89
CA HIS A 123 4.75 -17.56 -5.66
C HIS A 123 5.33 -16.14 -5.55
N THR A 124 6.53 -15.97 -4.99
CA THR A 124 7.20 -14.66 -4.93
C THR A 124 7.84 -14.25 -6.25
N GLY A 125 8.13 -15.21 -7.10
CA GLY A 125 8.90 -15.00 -8.34
C GLY A 125 10.34 -14.53 -8.07
N CYS A 126 10.87 -14.77 -6.87
CA CYS A 126 12.17 -14.31 -6.41
C CYS A 126 12.91 -15.45 -5.67
N GLY A 127 14.23 -15.39 -5.63
CA GLY A 127 15.04 -16.35 -4.87
C GLY A 127 15.94 -17.24 -5.73
N GLU A 128 16.33 -18.39 -5.16
CA GLU A 128 17.13 -19.40 -5.82
C GLU A 128 16.28 -20.26 -6.78
N GLY A 129 16.80 -20.52 -7.97
CA GLY A 129 16.12 -21.32 -8.98
C GLY A 129 15.96 -22.77 -8.58
N VAL A 130 14.83 -23.34 -8.95
CA VAL A 130 14.47 -24.75 -8.70
C VAL A 130 14.37 -25.51 -10.02
N MET A 131 15.12 -26.60 -10.15
CA MET A 131 15.09 -27.49 -11.29
C MET A 131 13.70 -28.14 -11.44
N GLY A 132 13.16 -28.15 -12.67
CA GLY A 132 11.83 -28.71 -12.97
C GLY A 132 10.68 -27.82 -12.52
N SER A 133 10.92 -26.66 -11.94
CA SER A 133 9.84 -25.73 -11.57
C SER A 133 9.27 -25.01 -12.79
N GLU A 134 7.95 -25.07 -12.94
CA GLU A 134 7.19 -24.32 -13.96
C GLU A 134 6.90 -22.89 -13.55
N GLU A 135 7.13 -22.52 -12.29
CA GLU A 135 7.02 -21.15 -11.80
C GLU A 135 8.04 -20.24 -12.47
N SER A 136 7.66 -19.02 -12.74
CA SER A 136 8.55 -18.06 -13.41
C SER A 136 9.09 -17.01 -12.43
N PHE A 137 10.33 -16.59 -12.63
CA PHE A 137 10.89 -15.44 -11.94
C PHE A 137 10.20 -14.15 -12.40
N GLN A 138 9.94 -13.25 -11.46
CA GLN A 138 9.37 -11.94 -11.76
C GLN A 138 10.46 -10.93 -12.11
N LEU A 139 10.19 -10.10 -13.12
CA LEU A 139 10.95 -8.91 -13.45
C LEU A 139 10.00 -7.72 -13.56
N THR A 140 10.03 -6.84 -12.57
CA THR A 140 9.24 -5.61 -12.56
C THR A 140 9.89 -4.56 -13.46
N VAL A 141 9.11 -4.03 -14.41
CA VAL A 141 9.50 -2.91 -15.27
C VAL A 141 8.67 -1.70 -14.84
N TYR A 142 9.32 -0.69 -14.28
CA TYR A 142 8.65 0.52 -13.80
C TYR A 142 8.85 1.70 -14.75
N ASP A 143 7.97 2.70 -14.65
CA ASP A 143 8.08 3.93 -15.43
C ASP A 143 9.38 4.67 -15.12
N ALA A 144 10.21 4.92 -16.14
CA ALA A 144 11.47 5.64 -15.99
C ALA A 144 11.30 7.10 -15.51
N ALA A 145 10.10 7.66 -15.66
CA ALA A 145 9.76 8.97 -15.13
C ALA A 145 9.39 8.95 -13.63
N TYR A 146 9.26 7.76 -13.03
CA TYR A 146 9.00 7.62 -11.60
C TYR A 146 10.20 8.09 -10.78
N ASP A 147 9.93 8.97 -9.83
CA ASP A 147 10.91 9.40 -8.84
C ASP A 147 10.29 9.43 -7.45
N THR A 148 10.95 8.78 -6.50
CA THR A 148 10.63 8.91 -5.08
C THR A 148 11.30 10.18 -4.56
N PRO A 149 10.57 11.10 -3.92
CA PRO A 149 11.15 12.32 -3.37
C PRO A 149 12.35 12.03 -2.46
N ALA A 150 13.40 12.84 -2.58
CA ALA A 150 14.65 12.64 -1.85
C ALA A 150 14.43 12.60 -0.33
N TRP A 151 13.51 13.43 0.19
CA TRP A 151 13.16 13.46 1.61
C TRP A 151 12.57 12.15 2.14
N MET A 152 12.03 11.30 1.24
CA MET A 152 11.46 9.99 1.59
C MET A 152 12.48 8.86 1.43
N ARG A 153 13.38 8.94 0.42
CA ARG A 153 14.37 7.88 0.14
C ARG A 153 15.39 7.70 1.27
N ASP A 154 15.88 8.80 1.80
CA ASP A 154 17.02 8.81 2.72
C ASP A 154 16.60 9.21 4.14
N GLY A 155 15.30 9.10 4.44
CA GLY A 155 14.71 9.61 5.66
C GLY A 155 14.31 8.52 6.66
N VAL A 156 14.00 8.96 7.86
CA VAL A 156 13.34 8.18 8.91
C VAL A 156 11.92 8.70 9.06
N MET A 157 10.95 7.82 8.79
CA MET A 157 9.53 8.10 9.01
C MET A 157 9.14 7.71 10.43
N TYR A 158 8.49 8.64 11.14
CA TYR A 158 7.97 8.44 12.48
C TYR A 158 6.46 8.58 12.46
N GLN A 159 5.76 7.49 12.76
CA GLN A 159 4.30 7.48 12.85
C GLN A 159 3.85 8.05 14.19
N ILE A 160 2.86 8.92 14.15
CA ILE A 160 2.30 9.60 15.33
C ILE A 160 0.78 9.41 15.38
N MET A 161 0.30 8.72 16.39
CA MET A 161 -1.10 8.82 16.83
C MET A 161 -1.22 10.08 17.69
N VAL A 162 -1.83 11.13 17.13
CA VAL A 162 -1.79 12.48 17.69
C VAL A 162 -2.32 12.53 19.13
N ASP A 163 -3.44 11.85 19.40
CA ASP A 163 -4.01 11.75 20.76
C ASP A 163 -3.04 11.18 21.79
N ARG A 164 -2.14 10.28 21.37
CA ARG A 164 -1.23 9.51 22.24
C ARG A 164 0.22 10.01 22.23
N PHE A 165 0.47 11.21 21.72
CA PHE A 165 1.84 11.70 21.55
C PHE A 165 2.23 12.79 22.53
N CYS A 166 1.55 13.93 22.51
CA CYS A 166 1.84 15.06 23.38
C CYS A 166 0.67 16.02 23.46
N HIS A 167 0.30 16.43 24.66
CA HIS A 167 -0.60 17.55 24.88
C HIS A 167 0.18 18.87 24.73
N GLY A 168 -0.35 19.80 23.94
CA GLY A 168 0.27 21.11 23.74
C GLY A 168 -0.04 22.07 24.87
N GLU A 169 0.98 22.75 25.40
CA GLU A 169 0.80 23.80 26.38
C GLU A 169 -0.10 24.92 25.84
N GLY A 170 -1.01 25.42 26.67
CA GLY A 170 -1.96 26.48 26.29
C GLY A 170 -3.17 26.01 25.46
N THR A 171 -3.37 24.71 25.33
CA THR A 171 -4.56 24.14 24.70
C THR A 171 -5.44 23.45 25.73
N ASP A 172 -6.74 23.38 25.46
CA ASP A 172 -7.70 22.62 26.25
C ASP A 172 -8.31 21.51 25.40
N ALA A 173 -7.91 20.26 25.63
CA ALA A 173 -8.36 19.11 24.87
C ALA A 173 -9.86 18.81 25.06
N LEU A 174 -10.45 19.23 26.18
CA LEU A 174 -11.85 18.93 26.51
C LEU A 174 -12.86 19.90 25.88
N MET A 175 -12.44 21.11 25.51
CA MET A 175 -13.39 22.13 25.00
C MET A 175 -14.07 21.75 23.68
N HIS A 176 -13.67 20.65 23.06
CA HIS A 176 -14.10 20.30 21.71
C HIS A 176 -14.74 18.91 21.61
N ALA A 177 -15.06 18.27 22.76
CA ALA A 177 -15.86 17.06 22.74
C ALA A 177 -17.19 17.34 22.04
N LYS A 178 -17.57 16.49 21.06
CA LYS A 178 -18.88 16.61 20.43
C LYS A 178 -19.98 16.35 21.45
N ASP A 179 -21.03 17.16 21.44
CA ASP A 179 -22.21 16.93 22.25
C ASP A 179 -22.73 15.49 22.07
N GLY A 180 -23.00 14.80 23.18
CA GLY A 180 -23.48 13.42 23.18
C GLY A 180 -22.41 12.34 22.95
N GLN A 181 -21.12 12.69 22.82
CA GLN A 181 -20.03 11.74 22.87
C GLN A 181 -19.70 11.37 24.32
N ASN A 182 -19.73 10.09 24.64
CA ASN A 182 -19.22 9.60 25.91
C ASN A 182 -17.69 9.47 25.83
N ILE A 183 -17.00 10.59 26.08
CA ILE A 183 -15.53 10.65 26.07
C ILE A 183 -15.00 10.38 27.46
N ILE A 184 -13.98 9.53 27.56
CA ILE A 184 -13.21 9.27 28.77
C ILE A 184 -11.83 9.92 28.54
N LEU A 185 -11.50 10.95 29.29
CA LEU A 185 -10.19 11.57 29.25
C LEU A 185 -9.31 11.00 30.36
N HIS A 186 -8.10 10.53 29.98
CA HIS A 186 -7.06 10.15 30.94
C HIS A 186 -6.37 11.41 31.47
N GLU A 187 -6.29 11.52 32.79
CA GLU A 187 -5.59 12.62 33.47
C GLU A 187 -4.09 12.33 33.60
N ASP A 188 -3.74 11.05 33.72
CA ASP A 188 -2.35 10.60 33.81
C ASP A 188 -1.93 9.85 32.55
N TRP A 189 -0.88 10.32 31.87
CA TRP A 189 -0.29 9.70 30.68
C TRP A 189 0.34 8.33 30.94
N ASN A 190 0.49 7.90 32.18
CA ASN A 190 0.94 6.57 32.56
C ASN A 190 -0.21 5.58 32.76
N GLU A 191 -1.46 6.01 32.66
CA GLU A 191 -2.61 5.11 32.70
C GLU A 191 -2.65 4.17 31.49
N MET A 192 -3.21 3.00 31.69
CA MET A 192 -3.42 2.06 30.59
C MET A 192 -4.64 2.48 29.77
N PRO A 193 -4.53 2.47 28.42
CA PRO A 193 -5.69 2.66 27.56
C PRO A 193 -6.79 1.65 27.85
N PHE A 194 -8.05 2.07 27.74
CA PHE A 194 -9.20 1.17 27.90
C PHE A 194 -9.58 0.54 26.57
N LEU A 195 -9.93 -0.73 26.59
CA LEU A 195 -10.58 -1.39 25.49
C LEU A 195 -12.07 -1.55 25.85
N ASN A 196 -12.87 -0.57 25.43
CA ASN A 196 -14.31 -0.56 25.64
C ASN A 196 -15.01 -1.29 24.50
N ILE A 197 -15.43 -2.52 24.73
CA ILE A 197 -16.16 -3.33 23.77
C ILE A 197 -17.62 -3.42 24.22
N ALA A 198 -18.56 -3.10 23.34
CA ALA A 198 -19.99 -3.30 23.57
C ALA A 198 -20.34 -4.79 23.53
N GLU A 199 -21.52 -5.15 24.07
CA GLU A 199 -22.03 -6.53 24.05
C GLU A 199 -22.16 -7.12 22.63
N ASN A 200 -22.40 -6.27 21.64
CA ASN A 200 -22.44 -6.66 20.22
C ASN A 200 -21.06 -6.76 19.55
N GLY A 201 -19.97 -6.54 20.29
CA GLY A 201 -18.61 -6.58 19.79
C GLY A 201 -18.06 -5.27 19.22
N ASP A 202 -18.86 -4.19 19.16
CA ASP A 202 -18.39 -2.89 18.72
C ASP A 202 -17.36 -2.30 19.70
N ASN A 203 -16.26 -1.79 19.20
CA ASN A 203 -15.27 -1.05 19.98
C ASN A 203 -15.66 0.43 20.00
N PHE A 204 -15.81 1.00 21.17
CA PHE A 204 -16.14 2.42 21.31
C PHE A 204 -14.95 3.33 21.06
N ALA A 205 -13.73 2.88 21.34
CA ALA A 205 -12.46 3.62 21.18
C ALA A 205 -12.63 5.10 21.62
N ASN A 206 -13.21 5.29 22.79
CA ASN A 206 -13.65 6.59 23.31
C ASN A 206 -12.82 7.12 24.46
N ASP A 207 -11.68 6.49 24.76
CA ASP A 207 -10.71 6.96 25.73
C ASP A 207 -9.65 7.79 25.03
N PHE A 208 -9.34 8.94 25.59
CA PHE A 208 -8.43 9.93 25.00
C PHE A 208 -7.37 10.36 26.02
N PHE A 209 -6.17 10.69 25.54
CA PHE A 209 -5.10 11.27 26.35
C PHE A 209 -4.91 12.76 26.08
N GLY A 210 -5.60 13.31 25.10
CA GLY A 210 -5.63 14.75 24.84
C GLY A 210 -4.40 15.28 24.10
N GLY A 211 -3.61 14.43 23.47
CA GLY A 211 -2.56 14.87 22.55
C GLY A 211 -3.15 15.64 21.36
N ASN A 212 -2.41 16.61 20.82
CA ASN A 212 -2.88 17.49 19.77
C ASN A 212 -1.75 17.98 18.85
N LEU A 213 -2.11 18.68 17.75
CA LEU A 213 -1.14 19.18 16.78
C LEU A 213 -0.17 20.22 17.37
N GLU A 214 -0.62 20.99 18.35
CA GLU A 214 0.24 21.92 19.06
C GLU A 214 1.33 21.19 19.87
N GLY A 215 0.96 20.10 20.54
CA GLY A 215 1.91 19.23 21.23
C GLY A 215 2.95 18.62 20.29
N VAL A 216 2.51 18.17 19.12
CA VAL A 216 3.45 17.70 18.07
C VAL A 216 4.38 18.82 17.64
N ARG A 217 3.83 20.03 17.38
CA ARG A 217 4.62 21.21 17.00
C ARG A 217 5.70 21.54 18.02
N GLN A 218 5.36 21.55 19.30
CA GLN A 218 6.31 21.79 20.39
C GLN A 218 7.39 20.71 20.50
N LYS A 219 7.12 19.50 20.02
CA LYS A 219 8.07 18.37 19.98
C LYS A 219 8.92 18.31 18.71
N LEU A 220 8.74 19.20 17.73
CA LEU A 220 9.54 19.19 16.49
C LEU A 220 11.06 19.23 16.75
N PRO A 221 11.61 20.04 17.70
CA PRO A 221 13.04 20.01 18.00
C PRO A 221 13.52 18.64 18.50
N TYR A 222 12.75 17.97 19.34
CA TYR A 222 13.04 16.62 19.83
C TYR A 222 13.05 15.61 18.66
N LEU A 223 12.04 15.65 17.80
CA LEU A 223 11.92 14.76 16.64
C LEU A 223 13.09 14.98 15.66
N LYS A 224 13.50 16.25 15.46
CA LYS A 224 14.68 16.57 14.66
C LYS A 224 15.96 16.00 15.26
N GLN A 225 16.14 16.12 16.57
CA GLN A 225 17.30 15.57 17.28
C GLN A 225 17.33 14.04 17.18
N LEU A 226 16.15 13.39 17.18
CA LEU A 226 16.01 11.94 16.98
C LEU A 226 16.38 11.50 15.56
N GLY A 227 16.50 12.44 14.60
CA GLY A 227 16.81 12.16 13.21
C GLY A 227 15.60 11.91 12.31
N VAL A 228 14.40 12.23 12.79
CA VAL A 228 13.17 12.10 12.01
C VAL A 228 13.16 13.10 10.86
N SER A 229 12.78 12.66 9.68
CA SER A 229 12.62 13.49 8.47
C SER A 229 11.19 13.47 7.94
N VAL A 230 10.38 12.48 8.31
CA VAL A 230 8.99 12.35 7.89
C VAL A 230 8.12 12.09 9.11
N LEU A 231 7.12 12.95 9.30
CA LEU A 231 6.06 12.77 10.28
C LEU A 231 4.85 12.20 9.56
N TYR A 232 4.50 10.97 9.82
CA TYR A 232 3.26 10.36 9.36
C TYR A 232 2.25 10.38 10.50
N PHE A 233 1.11 11.03 10.28
CA PHE A 233 0.03 11.08 11.24
C PHE A 233 -1.01 10.00 10.95
N ASN A 234 -1.39 9.22 11.97
CA ASN A 234 -2.68 8.55 11.94
C ASN A 234 -3.78 9.56 11.62
N PRO A 235 -4.99 9.14 11.19
CA PRO A 235 -6.01 10.09 10.77
C PRO A 235 -6.23 11.24 11.77
N ILE A 236 -6.35 12.46 11.25
CA ILE A 236 -6.53 13.69 12.06
C ILE A 236 -7.85 14.40 11.80
N PHE A 237 -8.65 13.88 10.85
CA PHE A 237 -9.92 14.50 10.50
C PHE A 237 -10.99 14.24 11.55
N CYS A 238 -12.07 15.03 11.51
CA CYS A 238 -13.20 14.84 12.41
C CYS A 238 -13.64 13.37 12.39
N ALA A 239 -13.68 12.75 13.55
CA ALA A 239 -14.13 11.39 13.74
C ALA A 239 -14.62 11.19 15.18
N ARG A 240 -15.33 10.09 15.42
CA ARG A 240 -15.89 9.80 16.74
C ARG A 240 -14.85 9.13 17.65
N THR A 241 -14.08 8.20 17.09
CA THR A 241 -13.13 7.40 17.87
C THR A 241 -11.80 8.12 18.12
N ASN A 242 -11.00 7.61 19.05
CA ASN A 242 -9.66 8.12 19.33
C ASN A 242 -8.66 7.86 18.20
N HIS A 243 -8.83 6.77 17.45
CA HIS A 243 -7.96 6.41 16.31
C HIS A 243 -8.31 7.15 15.01
N LYS A 244 -9.52 7.72 14.89
CA LYS A 244 -10.00 8.54 13.77
C LYS A 244 -10.09 7.85 12.41
N TYR A 245 -9.97 6.50 12.33
CA TYR A 245 -10.22 5.77 11.08
C TYR A 245 -11.70 5.76 10.65
N ASP A 246 -12.61 6.15 11.53
CA ASP A 246 -14.02 6.41 11.29
C ASP A 246 -14.28 7.86 10.86
N THR A 247 -13.64 8.31 9.79
CA THR A 247 -13.71 9.72 9.33
C THR A 247 -15.16 10.19 9.21
N SER A 248 -15.47 11.31 9.87
CA SER A 248 -16.78 11.95 9.83
C SER A 248 -16.86 13.14 8.88
N ASP A 249 -15.74 13.86 8.69
CA ASP A 249 -15.65 14.99 7.76
C ASP A 249 -14.19 15.17 7.30
N TYR A 250 -13.92 14.88 6.03
CA TYR A 250 -12.59 15.01 5.43
C TYR A 250 -12.09 16.47 5.28
N ARG A 251 -12.99 17.44 5.41
CA ARG A 251 -12.68 18.87 5.24
C ARG A 251 -12.26 19.56 6.52
N ARG A 252 -12.30 18.85 7.64
CA ARG A 252 -12.02 19.44 8.95
C ARG A 252 -11.04 18.60 9.75
N VAL A 253 -10.01 19.24 10.27
CA VAL A 253 -9.22 18.67 11.36
C VAL A 253 -10.14 18.47 12.57
N ASP A 254 -9.98 17.36 13.29
CA ASP A 254 -10.75 17.12 14.50
C ASP A 254 -10.48 18.25 15.52
N PRO A 255 -11.51 18.90 16.06
CA PRO A 255 -11.34 20.00 17.00
C PRO A 255 -10.52 19.64 18.25
N MET A 256 -10.49 18.36 18.67
CA MET A 256 -9.62 17.91 19.76
C MET A 256 -8.14 18.00 19.40
N PHE A 257 -7.79 17.92 18.12
CA PHE A 257 -6.42 18.04 17.65
C PHE A 257 -6.03 19.47 17.25
N GLY A 258 -7.01 20.34 17.05
CA GLY A 258 -6.82 21.72 16.62
C GLY A 258 -7.65 22.06 15.38
N ASP A 259 -7.07 22.83 14.50
CA ASP A 259 -7.71 23.29 13.28
C ASP A 259 -6.76 23.23 12.06
N GLU A 260 -7.28 23.60 10.90
CA GLU A 260 -6.51 23.70 9.66
C GLU A 260 -5.27 24.64 9.80
N GLN A 261 -5.41 25.72 10.57
CA GLN A 261 -4.32 26.67 10.77
C GLN A 261 -3.22 26.09 11.67
N ALA A 262 -3.60 25.29 12.68
CA ALA A 262 -2.64 24.56 13.51
C ALA A 262 -1.83 23.57 12.67
N LEU A 263 -2.49 22.82 11.78
CA LEU A 263 -1.82 21.93 10.84
C LEU A 263 -0.87 22.69 9.91
N ALA A 264 -1.32 23.78 9.31
CA ALA A 264 -0.50 24.58 8.40
C ALA A 264 0.73 25.19 9.09
N ARG A 265 0.58 25.67 10.34
CA ARG A 265 1.74 26.13 11.15
C ARG A 265 2.71 25.01 11.42
N LEU A 266 2.22 23.84 11.83
CA LEU A 266 3.05 22.66 12.09
C LEU A 266 3.82 22.24 10.83
N CYS A 267 3.15 22.14 9.68
CA CYS A 267 3.80 21.81 8.40
C CYS A 267 4.92 22.78 8.05
N LYS A 268 4.66 24.08 8.20
CA LYS A 268 5.64 25.14 7.92
C LYS A 268 6.87 25.06 8.84
N GLU A 269 6.66 24.84 10.14
CA GLU A 269 7.77 24.72 11.09
C GLU A 269 8.54 23.41 10.93
N ALA A 270 7.83 22.28 10.63
CA ALA A 270 8.48 21.03 10.30
C ALA A 270 9.37 21.16 9.06
N GLU A 271 8.87 21.82 8.01
CA GLU A 271 9.64 22.07 6.78
C GLU A 271 10.89 22.92 7.05
N ALA A 272 10.80 23.96 7.89
CA ALA A 272 11.95 24.78 8.28
C ALA A 272 13.04 23.96 9.01
N LEU A 273 12.67 22.86 9.66
CA LEU A 273 13.58 21.92 10.30
C LEU A 273 14.01 20.76 9.36
N GLY A 274 13.58 20.79 8.09
CA GLY A 274 13.87 19.73 7.10
C GLY A 274 13.05 18.46 7.30
N MET A 275 11.90 18.55 7.96
CA MET A 275 10.93 17.46 8.12
C MET A 275 9.73 17.66 7.20
N ARG A 276 9.06 16.56 6.82
CA ARG A 276 7.85 16.55 5.99
C ARG A 276 6.70 15.92 6.75
N VAL A 277 5.48 16.35 6.43
CA VAL A 277 4.25 15.84 7.06
C VAL A 277 3.43 15.06 6.05
N MET A 278 3.08 13.82 6.37
CA MET A 278 2.14 12.97 5.61
C MET A 278 0.87 12.74 6.42
N LEU A 279 -0.26 12.78 5.74
CA LEU A 279 -1.56 12.46 6.32
C LEU A 279 -2.01 11.05 5.95
N ASP A 280 -2.88 10.50 6.78
CA ASP A 280 -3.58 9.25 6.51
C ASP A 280 -4.84 9.51 5.69
N GLY A 281 -4.98 8.82 4.57
CA GLY A 281 -6.12 8.85 3.68
C GLY A 281 -6.96 7.58 3.81
N VAL A 282 -8.00 7.64 4.61
CA VAL A 282 -8.98 6.56 4.78
C VAL A 282 -10.08 6.77 3.76
N PHE A 283 -9.95 6.19 2.57
CA PHE A 283 -10.85 6.44 1.45
C PHE A 283 -11.73 5.25 1.05
N SER A 284 -11.59 4.10 1.71
CA SER A 284 -12.40 2.89 1.48
C SER A 284 -13.70 2.87 2.28
N HIS A 285 -13.75 3.61 3.37
CA HIS A 285 -14.90 3.67 4.28
C HIS A 285 -14.95 5.01 5.03
N VAL A 286 -16.07 5.25 5.70
CA VAL A 286 -16.28 6.41 6.59
C VAL A 286 -16.86 5.94 7.92
N GLY A 287 -16.95 6.82 8.90
CA GLY A 287 -17.67 6.54 10.14
C GLY A 287 -19.19 6.46 9.93
N ASP A 288 -19.89 5.61 10.69
CA ASP A 288 -21.36 5.56 10.68
C ASP A 288 -22.00 6.87 11.14
N ASP A 289 -21.26 7.67 11.91
CA ASP A 289 -21.64 9.03 12.35
C ASP A 289 -20.95 10.13 11.52
N SER A 290 -20.66 9.85 10.26
CA SER A 290 -20.12 10.85 9.34
C SER A 290 -21.21 11.76 8.78
N LEU A 291 -20.83 12.96 8.32
CA LEU A 291 -21.69 13.84 7.54
C LEU A 291 -22.31 13.14 6.32
N TYR A 292 -21.57 12.19 5.76
CA TYR A 292 -21.91 11.49 4.53
C TYR A 292 -22.92 10.35 4.75
N PHE A 293 -22.81 9.63 5.89
CA PHE A 293 -23.68 8.50 6.22
C PHE A 293 -24.73 8.82 7.26
N ASN A 294 -24.35 9.42 8.39
CA ASN A 294 -25.21 9.98 9.44
C ASN A 294 -26.18 8.99 10.09
N ARG A 295 -25.75 7.78 10.39
CA ARG A 295 -26.59 6.77 11.05
C ARG A 295 -27.16 7.25 12.39
N ARG A 296 -26.37 8.03 13.14
CA ARG A 296 -26.72 8.50 14.49
C ARG A 296 -27.58 9.77 14.51
N GLY A 297 -27.76 10.42 13.35
CA GLY A 297 -28.57 11.64 13.23
C GLY A 297 -27.87 12.91 13.72
N THR A 298 -26.56 12.86 13.93
CA THR A 298 -25.75 13.99 14.43
C THR A 298 -25.85 15.24 13.54
N TYR A 299 -26.09 15.05 12.24
CA TYR A 299 -26.14 16.14 11.25
C TYR A 299 -27.57 16.50 10.82
N GLY A 300 -28.59 15.91 11.45
CA GLY A 300 -30.03 16.18 11.14
C GLY A 300 -30.68 15.09 10.30
N GLU A 301 -32.03 15.18 10.20
CA GLU A 301 -32.85 14.11 9.63
C GLU A 301 -32.73 13.93 8.11
N HIS A 302 -32.33 14.99 7.38
CA HIS A 302 -32.24 14.99 5.92
C HIS A 302 -30.77 15.08 5.44
N VAL A 303 -29.82 14.66 6.28
CA VAL A 303 -28.40 14.68 5.96
C VAL A 303 -27.85 13.26 6.05
N GLY A 304 -27.06 12.89 5.04
CA GLY A 304 -26.38 11.60 5.00
C GLY A 304 -27.24 10.45 4.44
N ALA A 305 -26.57 9.49 3.85
CA ALA A 305 -27.18 8.41 3.07
C ALA A 305 -28.07 7.47 3.90
N TYR A 306 -27.78 7.31 5.19
CA TYR A 306 -28.59 6.46 6.06
C TYR A 306 -29.94 7.10 6.43
N ARG A 307 -29.99 8.44 6.56
CA ARG A 307 -31.19 9.18 6.97
C ARG A 307 -32.07 9.54 5.80
N ASP A 308 -31.49 9.80 4.63
CA ASP A 308 -32.25 10.31 3.49
C ASP A 308 -31.73 9.64 2.19
N PRO A 309 -32.60 8.87 1.49
CA PRO A 309 -32.22 8.28 0.20
C PRO A 309 -32.11 9.33 -0.92
N ASP A 310 -32.60 10.54 -0.72
CA ASP A 310 -32.43 11.68 -1.64
C ASP A 310 -31.17 12.51 -1.31
N SER A 311 -30.41 12.13 -0.28
CA SER A 311 -29.15 12.76 0.07
C SER A 311 -28.16 12.69 -1.11
N PRO A 312 -27.38 13.76 -1.39
CA PRO A 312 -26.34 13.72 -2.42
C PRO A 312 -25.28 12.63 -2.18
N TYR A 313 -25.17 12.14 -0.95
CA TYR A 313 -24.23 11.11 -0.57
C TYR A 313 -24.78 9.68 -0.73
N TYR A 314 -26.07 9.51 -1.06
CA TYR A 314 -26.69 8.18 -1.09
C TYR A 314 -25.97 7.20 -2.02
N LYS A 315 -25.56 7.66 -3.22
CA LYS A 315 -24.87 6.86 -4.23
C LYS A 315 -23.44 6.46 -3.85
N TRP A 316 -22.88 7.10 -2.82
CA TRP A 316 -21.55 6.74 -2.31
C TRP A 316 -21.55 5.39 -1.59
N PHE A 317 -22.74 4.88 -1.22
CA PHE A 317 -22.88 3.67 -0.42
C PHE A 317 -23.72 2.62 -1.14
N THR A 318 -23.44 1.35 -0.82
CA THR A 318 -24.19 0.22 -1.36
C THR A 318 -25.15 -0.31 -0.30
N PHE A 319 -26.44 -0.11 -0.48
CA PHE A 319 -27.49 -0.68 0.36
C PHE A 319 -28.09 -1.92 -0.31
N ARG A 320 -28.19 -3.03 0.43
CA ARG A 320 -28.97 -4.21 0.02
C ARG A 320 -30.45 -4.02 0.40
N HIS A 321 -30.66 -3.50 1.62
CA HIS A 321 -31.99 -3.05 2.10
C HIS A 321 -31.80 -1.80 2.94
N TRP A 322 -32.16 -0.67 2.39
CA TRP A 322 -32.06 0.61 3.09
C TRP A 322 -33.02 0.66 4.29
N PRO A 323 -32.63 1.26 5.45
CA PRO A 323 -31.32 1.84 5.70
C PRO A 323 -30.31 0.90 6.38
N ASP A 324 -30.71 -0.27 6.89
CA ASP A 324 -29.94 -1.04 7.87
C ASP A 324 -29.03 -2.10 7.27
N ASP A 325 -29.25 -2.51 6.03
CA ASP A 325 -28.43 -3.52 5.37
C ASP A 325 -27.59 -2.88 4.26
N TYR A 326 -26.36 -2.56 4.60
CA TYR A 326 -25.38 -1.90 3.74
C TYR A 326 -24.02 -2.59 3.81
N GLU A 327 -23.20 -2.35 2.80
CA GLU A 327 -21.82 -2.81 2.78
C GLU A 327 -20.99 -2.03 3.79
N CYS A 328 -20.11 -2.75 4.51
CA CYS A 328 -19.26 -2.19 5.54
C CYS A 328 -17.93 -2.93 5.61
N TRP A 329 -16.90 -2.23 6.03
CA TRP A 329 -15.54 -2.74 6.10
C TRP A 329 -15.48 -3.93 7.06
N TRP A 330 -15.11 -5.10 6.54
CA TRP A 330 -14.99 -6.39 7.24
C TRP A 330 -16.21 -6.75 8.12
N GLY A 331 -17.39 -6.25 7.81
CA GLY A 331 -18.63 -6.50 8.56
C GLY A 331 -18.87 -5.55 9.75
N PHE A 332 -17.99 -4.59 9.99
CA PHE A 332 -18.16 -3.58 11.03
C PHE A 332 -19.17 -2.50 10.58
N LYS A 333 -20.38 -2.54 11.14
CA LYS A 333 -21.46 -1.61 10.83
C LYS A 333 -21.14 -0.15 11.19
N THR A 334 -20.11 0.08 12.01
CA THR A 334 -19.61 1.42 12.33
C THR A 334 -18.73 2.01 11.22
N LEU A 335 -18.36 1.21 10.20
CA LEU A 335 -17.48 1.60 9.10
C LEU A 335 -18.14 1.28 7.74
N PRO A 336 -19.19 2.02 7.31
CA PRO A 336 -19.80 1.83 6.00
C PRO A 336 -18.79 2.05 4.87
N ASN A 337 -18.70 1.07 3.95
CA ASN A 337 -17.87 1.18 2.76
C ASN A 337 -18.42 2.21 1.80
N VAL A 338 -17.54 2.91 1.14
CA VAL A 338 -17.88 3.81 0.04
C VAL A 338 -17.66 3.13 -1.31
N ASN A 339 -18.36 3.58 -2.32
CA ASN A 339 -18.09 3.24 -3.71
C ASN A 339 -17.06 4.25 -4.26
N GLU A 340 -15.79 3.90 -4.22
CA GLU A 340 -14.70 4.79 -4.63
C GLU A 340 -14.76 5.16 -6.10
N MET A 341 -15.51 4.40 -6.92
CA MET A 341 -15.70 4.68 -8.34
C MET A 341 -16.95 5.51 -8.65
N ASP A 342 -17.77 5.85 -7.65
CA ASP A 342 -18.85 6.81 -7.82
C ASP A 342 -18.31 8.16 -8.29
N GLU A 343 -18.97 8.78 -9.28
CA GLU A 343 -18.49 10.01 -9.92
C GLU A 343 -18.43 11.19 -8.94
N ASP A 344 -19.46 11.35 -8.10
CA ASP A 344 -19.52 12.46 -7.14
C ASP A 344 -18.51 12.26 -6.00
N TYR A 345 -18.31 11.01 -5.54
CA TYR A 345 -17.28 10.69 -4.56
C TYR A 345 -15.88 10.97 -5.11
N ARG A 346 -15.59 10.53 -6.34
CA ARG A 346 -14.30 10.80 -7.00
C ARG A 346 -14.06 12.29 -7.17
N ARG A 347 -15.06 13.05 -7.59
CA ARG A 347 -14.96 14.50 -7.70
C ARG A 347 -14.61 15.13 -6.36
N PHE A 348 -15.31 14.75 -5.30
CA PHE A 348 -15.09 15.28 -3.96
C PHE A 348 -13.70 14.93 -3.39
N ILE A 349 -13.27 13.67 -3.51
CA ILE A 349 -11.98 13.23 -2.96
C ILE A 349 -10.82 13.63 -3.86
N LEU A 350 -10.94 13.51 -5.20
CA LEU A 350 -9.81 13.56 -6.12
C LEU A 350 -9.83 14.73 -7.11
N GLU A 351 -10.98 14.96 -7.81
CA GLU A 351 -10.96 15.62 -9.11
C GLU A 351 -11.23 17.11 -9.06
N ASP A 352 -12.16 17.56 -8.20
CA ASP A 352 -12.51 18.97 -8.07
C ASP A 352 -11.27 19.79 -7.69
N ASP A 353 -11.23 21.05 -8.10
CA ASP A 353 -10.08 21.91 -7.80
C ASP A 353 -9.82 22.02 -6.31
N ASP A 354 -10.88 22.00 -5.50
CA ASP A 354 -10.83 21.95 -4.05
C ASP A 354 -11.11 20.54 -3.50
N SER A 355 -10.70 19.49 -4.21
CA SER A 355 -10.85 18.11 -3.72
C SER A 355 -10.03 17.86 -2.44
N VAL A 356 -10.46 16.87 -1.66
CA VAL A 356 -9.83 16.56 -0.37
C VAL A 356 -8.31 16.39 -0.50
N VAL A 357 -7.86 15.57 -1.46
CA VAL A 357 -6.43 15.28 -1.61
C VAL A 357 -5.62 16.50 -2.02
N ARG A 358 -6.19 17.39 -2.84
CA ARG A 358 -5.52 18.61 -3.31
C ARG A 358 -5.51 19.69 -2.23
N HIS A 359 -6.62 19.84 -1.52
CA HIS A 359 -6.78 20.82 -0.44
C HIS A 359 -5.66 20.69 0.59
N TRP A 360 -5.49 19.51 1.18
CA TRP A 360 -4.53 19.33 2.25
C TRP A 360 -3.07 19.44 1.79
N VAL A 361 -2.75 19.02 0.56
CA VAL A 361 -1.41 19.24 -0.01
C VAL A 361 -1.16 20.75 -0.18
N ARG A 362 -2.15 21.54 -0.61
CA ARG A 362 -2.04 23.00 -0.67
C ARG A 362 -1.88 23.66 0.70
N LYS A 363 -2.35 23.00 1.76
CA LYS A 363 -2.15 23.48 3.16
C LYS A 363 -0.78 23.15 3.73
N GLY A 364 0.10 22.51 2.97
CA GLY A 364 1.50 22.30 3.31
C GLY A 364 1.86 20.85 3.66
N THR A 365 0.91 19.92 3.54
CA THR A 365 1.27 18.51 3.71
C THR A 365 2.05 17.99 2.50
N SER A 366 2.92 17.02 2.72
CA SER A 366 3.85 16.51 1.70
C SER A 366 3.40 15.20 1.07
N GLY A 367 2.17 14.77 1.34
CA GLY A 367 1.60 13.61 0.71
C GLY A 367 0.63 12.83 1.59
N TRP A 368 0.29 11.65 1.10
CA TRP A 368 -0.71 10.77 1.68
C TRP A 368 -0.17 9.37 1.89
N ARG A 369 -0.41 8.80 3.07
CA ARG A 369 -0.43 7.35 3.27
C ARG A 369 -1.88 6.89 3.07
N LEU A 370 -2.08 5.87 2.28
CA LEU A 370 -3.41 5.33 1.98
C LEU A 370 -3.67 4.11 2.85
N ASP A 371 -4.72 4.22 3.65
CA ASP A 371 -5.23 3.13 4.46
C ASP A 371 -5.77 2.02 3.55
N VAL A 372 -5.43 0.77 3.86
CA VAL A 372 -5.82 -0.43 3.11
C VAL A 372 -5.79 -0.25 1.59
N ALA A 373 -4.66 0.25 1.06
CA ALA A 373 -4.52 0.59 -0.36
C ALA A 373 -4.84 -0.58 -1.31
N ASP A 374 -4.70 -1.80 -0.84
CA ASP A 374 -5.02 -3.00 -1.60
C ASP A 374 -6.53 -3.28 -1.70
N GLU A 375 -7.36 -2.58 -0.94
CA GLU A 375 -8.82 -2.56 -1.09
C GLU A 375 -9.33 -1.43 -2.01
N LEU A 376 -8.48 -0.45 -2.35
CA LEU A 376 -8.84 0.64 -3.26
C LEU A 376 -8.71 0.21 -4.74
N PRO A 377 -9.64 0.59 -5.63
CA PRO A 377 -9.54 0.29 -7.06
C PRO A 377 -8.32 0.91 -7.73
N MET A 378 -7.63 0.17 -8.63
CA MET A 378 -6.46 0.68 -9.35
C MET A 378 -6.68 2.00 -10.09
N PRO A 379 -7.83 2.23 -10.78
CA PRO A 379 -8.10 3.53 -11.39
C PRO A 379 -8.15 4.67 -10.36
N PHE A 380 -8.76 4.43 -9.19
CA PHE A 380 -8.82 5.42 -8.11
C PHE A 380 -7.41 5.78 -7.62
N LEU A 381 -6.55 4.79 -7.36
CA LEU A 381 -5.16 5.00 -6.93
C LEU A 381 -4.35 5.80 -7.95
N ARG A 382 -4.48 5.48 -9.25
CA ARG A 382 -3.80 6.22 -10.33
C ARG A 382 -4.24 7.68 -10.40
N ASP A 383 -5.55 7.90 -10.28
CA ASP A 383 -6.12 9.24 -10.28
C ASP A 383 -5.68 10.02 -9.05
N LEU A 384 -5.71 9.40 -7.86
CA LEU A 384 -5.22 10.00 -6.63
C LEU A 384 -3.77 10.48 -6.78
N ARG A 385 -2.88 9.58 -7.21
CA ARG A 385 -1.48 9.94 -7.44
C ARG A 385 -1.34 11.11 -8.43
N ARG A 386 -2.07 11.08 -9.55
CA ARG A 386 -2.05 12.14 -10.56
C ARG A 386 -2.47 13.47 -9.97
N GLN A 387 -3.53 13.51 -9.15
CA GLN A 387 -4.01 14.73 -8.52
C GLN A 387 -3.02 15.27 -7.48
N VAL A 388 -2.48 14.42 -6.63
CA VAL A 388 -1.47 14.79 -5.64
C VAL A 388 -0.22 15.35 -6.31
N LYS A 389 0.33 14.64 -7.30
CA LYS A 389 1.50 15.10 -8.08
C LYS A 389 1.21 16.35 -8.93
N GLY A 390 -0.03 16.57 -9.30
CA GLY A 390 -0.49 17.77 -10.00
C GLY A 390 -0.43 19.03 -9.12
N VAL A 391 -0.58 18.90 -7.81
CA VAL A 391 -0.40 20.00 -6.84
C VAL A 391 1.07 20.20 -6.52
N SER A 392 1.78 19.13 -6.22
CA SER A 392 3.21 19.17 -5.90
C SER A 392 3.91 17.92 -6.42
N LYS A 393 4.88 18.13 -7.31
CA LYS A 393 5.71 17.02 -7.84
C LYS A 393 6.51 16.32 -6.73
N ASP A 394 6.84 17.05 -5.67
CA ASP A 394 7.58 16.55 -4.51
C ASP A 394 6.70 15.85 -3.46
N ALA A 395 5.38 15.85 -3.64
CA ALA A 395 4.49 15.12 -2.75
C ALA A 395 4.60 13.61 -2.98
N ALA A 396 4.44 12.81 -1.92
CA ALA A 396 4.50 11.36 -1.99
C ALA A 396 3.11 10.72 -1.80
N VAL A 397 2.93 9.54 -2.36
CA VAL A 397 1.81 8.65 -2.10
C VAL A 397 2.38 7.31 -1.64
N LEU A 398 2.00 6.88 -0.45
CA LEU A 398 2.42 5.65 0.20
C LEU A 398 1.20 4.78 0.46
N GLY A 399 1.16 3.57 -0.03
CA GLY A 399 0.04 2.65 0.22
C GLY A 399 0.36 1.66 1.32
N GLU A 400 -0.63 1.35 2.16
CA GLU A 400 -0.58 0.18 3.04
C GLU A 400 -0.98 -1.05 2.26
N VAL A 401 -0.06 -2.00 2.13
CA VAL A 401 -0.28 -3.33 1.54
C VAL A 401 0.34 -4.37 2.46
N TRP A 402 -0.42 -5.39 2.84
CA TRP A 402 0.00 -6.33 3.89
C TRP A 402 0.87 -7.48 3.38
N GLU A 403 1.00 -7.64 2.08
CA GLU A 403 1.84 -8.65 1.45
C GLU A 403 2.83 -8.00 0.48
N ASP A 404 3.45 -8.81 -0.37
CA ASP A 404 4.32 -8.32 -1.44
C ASP A 404 3.53 -7.43 -2.41
N ALA A 405 3.82 -6.13 -2.39
CA ALA A 405 3.17 -5.13 -3.24
C ALA A 405 3.66 -5.15 -4.69
N SER A 406 4.70 -5.92 -5.02
CA SER A 406 5.20 -6.00 -6.38
C SER A 406 4.19 -6.65 -7.33
N HIS A 407 3.39 -7.57 -6.81
CA HIS A 407 2.21 -8.13 -7.45
C HIS A 407 1.28 -8.70 -6.39
N LYS A 408 -0.01 -8.56 -6.58
CA LYS A 408 -1.05 -9.10 -5.70
C LYS A 408 -2.31 -9.39 -6.50
N VAL A 409 -2.98 -10.47 -6.22
CA VAL A 409 -4.32 -10.72 -6.76
C VAL A 409 -5.35 -10.15 -5.79
N ALA A 410 -6.09 -9.15 -6.24
CA ALA A 410 -7.21 -8.60 -5.49
C ALA A 410 -8.37 -8.29 -6.44
N TYR A 411 -9.60 -8.50 -5.98
CA TYR A 411 -10.82 -8.35 -6.79
C TYR A 411 -10.77 -9.12 -8.13
N GLY A 412 -10.18 -10.32 -8.11
CA GLY A 412 -10.05 -11.19 -9.29
C GLY A 412 -9.07 -10.69 -10.35
N GLN A 413 -8.25 -9.68 -10.04
CA GLN A 413 -7.26 -9.10 -10.95
C GLN A 413 -5.88 -9.08 -10.31
N MET A 414 -4.85 -9.30 -11.11
CA MET A 414 -3.48 -9.05 -10.68
C MET A 414 -3.23 -7.55 -10.60
N ARG A 415 -2.68 -7.11 -9.48
CA ARG A 415 -2.38 -5.71 -9.19
C ARG A 415 -0.89 -5.52 -9.02
N SER A 416 -0.37 -4.45 -9.60
CA SER A 416 1.05 -4.11 -9.51
C SER A 416 1.18 -2.65 -9.09
N TYR A 417 1.29 -2.43 -7.79
CA TYR A 417 1.33 -1.07 -7.22
C TYR A 417 2.63 -0.32 -7.51
N VAL A 418 3.69 -1.05 -7.85
CA VAL A 418 5.07 -0.55 -7.94
C VAL A 418 5.54 -0.23 -9.37
N LEU A 419 4.62 -0.04 -10.31
CA LEU A 419 4.98 0.27 -11.71
C LEU A 419 5.26 1.77 -11.95
N GLY A 420 5.07 2.62 -10.94
CA GLY A 420 5.37 4.05 -11.00
C GLY A 420 4.18 4.94 -11.35
N ASP A 421 2.98 4.38 -11.51
CA ASP A 421 1.75 5.12 -11.79
C ASP A 421 0.73 5.13 -10.65
N THR A 422 1.02 4.41 -9.57
CA THR A 422 0.06 4.17 -8.47
C THR A 422 0.60 4.63 -7.12
N LEU A 423 1.63 4.00 -6.61
CA LEU A 423 2.20 4.24 -5.27
C LEU A 423 3.67 4.61 -5.34
#